data_464c5b0cee65d7e8ac02be1063b802f9
#
_entry.id   464c5b0cee65d7e8ac02be1063b802f9
#
_cell.length_a   1.000
_cell.length_b   1.000
_cell.length_c   1.000
_cell.angle_alpha   90.00
_cell.angle_beta   90.00
_cell.angle_gamma   90.00
#
_symmetry.space_group_name_H-M   'P 1'
#
loop_
_entity.id
_entity.type
_entity.pdbx_description
1 polymer ?
#
loop_
_entity_poly.entity_id
_entity_poly.type
_entity_poly.pdbx_seq_one_letter_code
_entity_poly.pdbx_strand_id
1 'polypeptide(L)'
;MNLSRILYPALLLLIALPVAAEDRPFIDEMHPDVNVPDQQPWKEGAINLPPFPQEGDLVEFEVDGAPGQFRYFIDGKNLAIGDDKVVRYTLVIRSDSGANNISFEGMRCDSWEHKVYAYDNGRGEFRRVASPEWERTPKHVQGPHYELHTFYLCIP
;
A
#
# COMPACT_ATOMS: atom_id res chain seq x y z
N MET A 1 48.93 74.97 36.47
CA MET A 1 48.56 73.80 37.25
C MET A 1 47.69 72.95 36.39
N ASN A 2 48.28 71.99 35.71
CA ASN A 2 47.57 71.09 34.77
C ASN A 2 47.60 69.67 35.36
N LEU A 3 46.46 69.20 35.83
CA LEU A 3 46.28 67.80 36.23
C LEU A 3 45.94 66.97 34.95
N SER A 4 46.92 66.25 34.53
CA SER A 4 46.75 65.26 33.48
C SER A 4 46.05 63.99 34.03
N ARG A 5 44.80 63.71 33.59
CA ARG A 5 44.10 62.50 33.93
C ARG A 5 44.53 61.43 32.99
N ILE A 6 45.24 60.47 33.50
CA ILE A 6 45.61 59.27 32.75
C ILE A 6 44.42 58.28 32.84
N LEU A 7 43.72 58.11 31.73
CA LEU A 7 42.72 57.04 31.57
C LEU A 7 43.45 55.72 31.21
N TYR A 8 43.36 54.76 32.13
CA TYR A 8 43.77 53.39 31.83
C TYR A 8 42.60 52.67 31.13
N PRO A 9 42.80 52.09 29.96
CA PRO A 9 41.79 51.19 29.37
C PRO A 9 41.84 49.85 30.09
N ALA A 10 40.76 49.48 30.76
CA ALA A 10 40.58 48.16 31.30
C ALA A 10 40.45 47.15 30.16
N LEU A 11 41.48 46.37 29.94
CA LEU A 11 41.49 45.26 28.99
C LEU A 11 40.66 44.10 29.58
N LEU A 12 39.42 43.98 29.15
CA LEU A 12 38.57 42.84 29.48
C LEU A 12 39.08 41.61 28.71
N LEU A 13 39.80 40.75 29.42
CA LEU A 13 40.24 39.45 28.92
C LEU A 13 39.04 38.50 28.91
N LEU A 14 38.41 38.31 27.72
CA LEU A 14 37.41 37.29 27.53
C LEU A 14 38.11 35.92 27.52
N ILE A 15 38.03 35.22 28.66
CA ILE A 15 38.45 33.82 28.73
C ILE A 15 37.35 32.98 28.03
N ALA A 16 37.60 32.59 26.79
CA ALA A 16 36.79 31.58 26.11
C ALA A 16 37.10 30.20 26.74
N LEU A 17 36.19 29.73 27.57
CA LEU A 17 36.24 28.35 28.03
C LEU A 17 35.91 27.44 26.85
N PRO A 18 36.72 26.41 26.56
CA PRO A 18 36.35 25.43 25.57
C PRO A 18 35.14 24.65 26.10
N VAL A 19 33.99 24.81 25.46
CA VAL A 19 32.87 23.87 25.62
C VAL A 19 33.37 22.58 25.01
N ALA A 20 33.79 21.64 25.84
CA ALA A 20 33.95 20.27 25.38
C ALA A 20 32.56 19.79 24.98
N ALA A 21 32.32 19.71 23.69
CA ALA A 21 31.22 18.91 23.16
C ALA A 21 31.56 17.45 23.56
N GLU A 22 30.88 16.95 24.60
CA GLU A 22 30.82 15.50 24.79
C GLU A 22 30.16 14.93 23.54
N ASP A 23 31.00 14.41 22.65
CA ASP A 23 30.57 13.41 21.69
C ASP A 23 30.07 12.22 22.51
N ARG A 24 28.82 12.30 22.94
CA ARG A 24 28.08 11.12 23.32
C ARG A 24 27.87 10.39 21.97
N PRO A 25 28.57 9.27 21.73
CA PRO A 25 28.14 8.43 20.63
C PRO A 25 26.69 8.12 20.92
N PHE A 26 25.80 8.49 20.00
CA PHE A 26 24.45 7.97 19.94
C PHE A 26 24.64 6.48 19.61
N ILE A 27 25.20 5.75 20.57
CA ILE A 27 25.18 4.32 20.54
C ILE A 27 23.72 4.03 20.85
N ASP A 28 22.98 3.78 19.78
CA ASP A 28 21.98 2.76 19.83
C ASP A 28 22.38 1.72 20.87
N GLU A 29 21.85 1.84 22.06
CA GLU A 29 21.60 0.68 22.88
C GLU A 29 20.44 -0.05 22.18
N MET A 30 20.72 -0.44 20.97
CA MET A 30 19.97 -1.45 20.26
C MET A 30 20.12 -2.67 21.15
N HIS A 31 19.09 -2.92 21.95
CA HIS A 31 19.03 -4.09 22.80
C HIS A 31 19.36 -5.30 21.93
N PRO A 32 20.50 -5.97 22.11
CA PRO A 32 20.92 -7.06 21.22
C PRO A 32 20.01 -8.28 21.35
N ASP A 33 18.99 -8.23 22.19
CA ASP A 33 18.13 -9.35 22.53
C ASP A 33 16.65 -9.16 22.14
N VAL A 34 16.32 -8.23 21.26
CA VAL A 34 15.03 -8.30 20.58
C VAL A 34 15.15 -9.46 19.61
N ASN A 35 14.81 -10.64 20.08
CA ASN A 35 14.59 -11.82 19.24
C ASN A 35 13.41 -11.49 18.32
N VAL A 36 13.67 -10.72 17.25
CA VAL A 36 12.73 -10.51 16.18
C VAL A 36 12.53 -11.90 15.59
N PRO A 37 11.35 -12.51 15.74
CA PRO A 37 11.11 -13.82 15.15
C PRO A 37 11.51 -13.71 13.69
N ASP A 38 12.34 -14.65 13.23
CA ASP A 38 12.74 -14.76 11.83
C ASP A 38 11.45 -14.78 11.00
N GLN A 39 11.04 -13.61 10.55
CA GLN A 39 9.83 -13.46 9.76
C GLN A 39 10.15 -14.08 8.42
N GLN A 40 9.74 -15.32 8.25
CA GLN A 40 9.88 -15.97 6.97
C GLN A 40 9.32 -15.05 5.89
N PRO A 41 10.05 -14.85 4.79
CA PRO A 41 9.57 -14.01 3.69
C PRO A 41 8.18 -14.47 3.29
N TRP A 42 7.24 -13.51 3.14
CA TRP A 42 5.89 -13.80 2.71
C TRP A 42 5.92 -14.62 1.41
N LYS A 43 5.09 -15.65 1.35
CA LYS A 43 4.96 -16.52 0.18
C LYS A 43 3.50 -16.63 -0.20
N GLU A 44 3.24 -16.39 -1.49
CA GLU A 44 1.91 -16.54 -2.05
C GLU A 44 1.46 -18.01 -2.04
N GLY A 45 0.23 -18.23 -1.66
CA GLY A 45 -0.41 -19.55 -1.69
C GLY A 45 -0.78 -19.99 -3.10
N ALA A 46 -1.26 -21.21 -3.22
CA ALA A 46 -1.74 -21.75 -4.50
C ALA A 46 -2.95 -20.96 -5.02
N ILE A 47 -2.93 -20.68 -6.33
CA ILE A 47 -4.00 -19.96 -7.01
C ILE A 47 -4.89 -20.93 -7.78
N ASN A 48 -6.10 -21.10 -7.29
CA ASN A 48 -7.15 -21.83 -7.98
C ASN A 48 -8.12 -20.85 -8.62
N LEU A 49 -8.34 -20.97 -9.92
CA LEU A 49 -9.34 -20.14 -10.59
C LEU A 49 -10.74 -20.56 -10.13
N PRO A 50 -11.58 -19.56 -9.75
CA PRO A 50 -12.98 -19.85 -9.40
C PRO A 50 -13.80 -20.20 -10.66
N PRO A 51 -15.03 -20.66 -10.49
CA PRO A 51 -16.00 -20.68 -11.59
C PRO A 51 -16.16 -19.28 -12.18
N PHE A 52 -16.56 -19.22 -13.45
CA PHE A 52 -16.86 -17.93 -14.08
C PHE A 52 -18.06 -17.26 -13.41
N PRO A 53 -18.02 -15.92 -13.15
CA PRO A 53 -19.03 -15.25 -12.35
C PRO A 53 -20.41 -15.33 -12.99
N GLN A 54 -21.43 -15.47 -12.16
CA GLN A 54 -22.82 -15.50 -12.59
C GLN A 54 -23.50 -14.19 -12.25
N GLU A 55 -24.43 -13.72 -13.06
CA GLU A 55 -25.12 -12.44 -12.88
C GLU A 55 -25.75 -12.28 -11.50
N GLY A 56 -26.35 -13.36 -10.97
CA GLY A 56 -26.99 -13.34 -9.66
C GLY A 56 -26.04 -13.31 -8.47
N ASP A 57 -24.76 -13.52 -8.67
CA ASP A 57 -23.72 -13.52 -7.63
C ASP A 57 -22.91 -12.19 -7.61
N LEU A 58 -23.21 -11.26 -8.56
CA LEU A 58 -22.54 -9.98 -8.67
C LEU A 58 -23.05 -8.96 -7.66
N VAL A 59 -22.14 -8.38 -6.92
CA VAL A 59 -22.38 -7.28 -5.98
C VAL A 59 -21.78 -6.00 -6.54
N GLU A 60 -22.63 -5.02 -6.81
CA GLU A 60 -22.20 -3.71 -7.31
C GLU A 60 -21.53 -2.89 -6.22
N PHE A 61 -20.50 -2.14 -6.58
CA PHE A 61 -19.87 -1.14 -5.72
C PHE A 61 -19.58 0.15 -6.47
N GLU A 62 -19.50 1.25 -5.74
CA GLU A 62 -19.25 2.56 -6.31
C GLU A 62 -17.76 2.85 -6.42
N VAL A 63 -17.37 3.56 -7.46
CA VAL A 63 -16.00 4.05 -7.68
C VAL A 63 -16.06 5.56 -7.87
N ASP A 64 -15.57 6.30 -6.87
CA ASP A 64 -15.56 7.75 -6.90
C ASP A 64 -14.75 8.29 -8.07
N GLY A 65 -15.31 9.32 -8.75
CA GLY A 65 -14.67 9.96 -9.90
C GLY A 65 -14.57 9.08 -11.15
N ALA A 66 -15.13 7.87 -11.13
CA ALA A 66 -15.19 7.05 -12.33
C ALA A 66 -16.09 7.67 -13.40
N PRO A 67 -15.78 7.48 -14.70
CA PRO A 67 -16.69 7.85 -15.76
C PRO A 67 -18.03 7.14 -15.58
N GLY A 68 -19.15 7.90 -15.60
CA GLY A 68 -20.49 7.37 -15.34
C GLY A 68 -20.99 6.30 -16.33
N GLN A 69 -20.21 6.04 -17.37
CA GLN A 69 -20.46 4.98 -18.36
C GLN A 69 -20.03 3.58 -17.91
N PHE A 70 -19.42 3.44 -16.72
CA PHE A 70 -18.97 2.15 -16.19
C PHE A 70 -19.65 1.84 -14.86
N ARG A 71 -19.99 0.57 -14.70
CA ARG A 71 -20.45 -0.02 -13.45
C ARG A 71 -19.48 -1.10 -13.01
N TYR A 72 -19.28 -1.21 -11.69
CA TYR A 72 -18.26 -2.06 -11.10
C TYR A 72 -18.90 -3.07 -10.17
N PHE A 73 -18.50 -4.34 -10.31
CA PHE A 73 -19.03 -5.45 -9.52
C PHE A 73 -17.91 -6.37 -9.07
N ILE A 74 -18.14 -7.04 -7.96
CA ILE A 74 -17.38 -8.22 -7.53
C ILE A 74 -18.28 -9.45 -7.49
N ASP A 75 -17.72 -10.63 -7.75
CA ASP A 75 -18.40 -11.89 -7.51
C ASP A 75 -18.37 -12.19 -5.99
N GLY A 76 -19.49 -11.90 -5.33
CA GLY A 76 -19.60 -12.06 -3.88
C GLY A 76 -19.59 -13.53 -3.43
N LYS A 77 -19.91 -14.47 -4.31
CA LYS A 77 -19.95 -15.89 -4.00
C LYS A 77 -18.56 -16.54 -3.96
N ASN A 78 -17.66 -16.08 -4.82
CA ASN A 78 -16.32 -16.63 -4.96
C ASN A 78 -15.23 -15.72 -4.38
N LEU A 79 -15.61 -14.75 -3.53
CA LEU A 79 -14.70 -13.95 -2.73
C LEU A 79 -14.08 -14.83 -1.63
N ALA A 80 -12.75 -14.85 -1.52
CA ALA A 80 -12.05 -15.67 -0.53
C ALA A 80 -10.79 -15.00 0.01
N ILE A 81 -10.47 -15.27 1.28
CA ILE A 81 -9.21 -14.87 1.89
C ILE A 81 -8.38 -16.15 2.11
N GLY A 82 -7.18 -16.18 1.52
CA GLY A 82 -6.26 -17.29 1.69
C GLY A 82 -5.47 -17.22 3.01
N ASP A 83 -4.81 -18.32 3.38
CA ASP A 83 -3.91 -18.37 4.55
C ASP A 83 -2.72 -17.41 4.39
N ASP A 84 -2.38 -17.07 3.15
CA ASP A 84 -1.38 -16.07 2.76
C ASP A 84 -1.85 -14.61 2.91
N LYS A 85 -3.04 -14.40 3.45
CA LYS A 85 -3.71 -13.10 3.66
C LYS A 85 -4.03 -12.35 2.36
N VAL A 86 -4.03 -13.04 1.24
CA VAL A 86 -4.48 -12.47 -0.04
C VAL A 86 -5.99 -12.60 -0.14
N VAL A 87 -6.66 -11.48 -0.38
CA VAL A 87 -8.08 -11.44 -0.74
C VAL A 87 -8.18 -11.71 -2.24
N ARG A 88 -8.83 -12.81 -2.62
CA ARG A 88 -9.03 -13.19 -4.03
C ARG A 88 -10.46 -12.96 -4.44
N TYR A 89 -10.66 -12.28 -5.56
CA TYR A 89 -11.98 -11.85 -6.04
C TYR A 89 -12.02 -11.80 -7.56
N THR A 90 -13.22 -11.85 -8.11
CA THR A 90 -13.46 -11.54 -9.53
C THR A 90 -14.01 -10.14 -9.63
N LEU A 91 -13.32 -9.27 -10.37
CA LEU A 91 -13.76 -7.92 -10.72
C LEU A 91 -14.46 -7.96 -12.07
N VAL A 92 -15.64 -7.33 -12.14
CA VAL A 92 -16.38 -7.13 -13.39
C VAL A 92 -16.58 -5.65 -13.60
N ILE A 93 -16.07 -5.12 -14.71
CA ILE A 93 -16.30 -3.73 -15.13
C ILE A 93 -17.18 -3.78 -16.37
N ARG A 94 -18.36 -3.19 -16.27
CA ARG A 94 -19.36 -3.20 -17.34
C ARG A 94 -19.56 -1.80 -17.88
N SER A 95 -19.47 -1.65 -19.21
CA SER A 95 -19.81 -0.38 -19.86
C SER A 95 -21.30 -0.30 -20.19
N ASP A 96 -21.82 0.91 -20.38
CA ASP A 96 -23.20 1.15 -20.83
C ASP A 96 -23.49 0.51 -22.20
N SER A 97 -22.46 0.30 -23.02
CA SER A 97 -22.58 -0.44 -24.30
C SER A 97 -22.73 -1.96 -24.13
N GLY A 98 -22.63 -2.46 -22.88
CA GLY A 98 -22.74 -3.89 -22.55
C GLY A 98 -21.43 -4.66 -22.66
N ALA A 99 -20.31 -4.01 -22.96
CA ALA A 99 -19.01 -4.67 -22.91
C ALA A 99 -18.58 -4.94 -21.47
N ASN A 100 -18.09 -6.14 -21.19
CA ASN A 100 -17.56 -6.54 -19.89
C ASN A 100 -16.05 -6.70 -19.97
N ASN A 101 -15.36 -6.20 -18.93
CA ASN A 101 -13.99 -6.57 -18.61
C ASN A 101 -14.03 -7.37 -17.30
N ILE A 102 -13.64 -8.63 -17.37
CA ILE A 102 -13.71 -9.55 -16.24
C ILE A 102 -12.31 -10.07 -15.94
N SER A 103 -11.87 -9.89 -14.71
CA SER A 103 -10.57 -10.34 -14.21
C SER A 103 -10.71 -11.09 -12.89
N PHE A 104 -9.90 -12.12 -12.71
CA PHE A 104 -9.68 -12.74 -11.40
C PHE A 104 -8.40 -12.23 -10.82
N GLU A 105 -8.49 -11.68 -9.61
CA GLU A 105 -7.45 -10.87 -9.00
C GLU A 105 -7.18 -11.26 -7.55
N GLY A 106 -6.03 -10.83 -7.05
CA GLY A 106 -5.68 -10.86 -5.64
C GLY A 106 -5.33 -9.47 -5.13
N MET A 107 -5.64 -9.21 -3.85
CA MET A 107 -5.29 -7.97 -3.16
C MET A 107 -4.57 -8.28 -1.87
N ARG A 108 -3.45 -7.61 -1.64
CA ARG A 108 -2.67 -7.62 -0.40
C ARG A 108 -2.90 -6.33 0.35
N CYS A 109 -3.67 -6.41 1.42
CA CYS A 109 -4.06 -5.23 2.20
C CYS A 109 -2.87 -4.53 2.84
N ASP A 110 -1.93 -5.29 3.39
CA ASP A 110 -0.78 -4.75 4.12
C ASP A 110 0.17 -3.94 3.23
N SER A 111 0.37 -4.40 1.98
CA SER A 111 1.32 -3.79 1.05
C SER A 111 0.70 -2.84 0.03
N TRP A 112 -0.63 -2.73 -0.02
CA TRP A 112 -1.36 -1.96 -1.02
C TRP A 112 -1.04 -2.41 -2.45
N GLU A 113 -1.09 -3.71 -2.66
CA GLU A 113 -0.80 -4.31 -3.95
C GLU A 113 -1.98 -5.13 -4.43
N HIS A 114 -2.16 -5.16 -5.74
CA HIS A 114 -3.08 -6.05 -6.41
C HIS A 114 -2.35 -6.83 -7.51
N LYS A 115 -2.96 -7.91 -7.97
CA LYS A 115 -2.38 -8.80 -8.96
C LYS A 115 -3.47 -9.46 -9.76
N VAL A 116 -3.35 -9.41 -11.10
CA VAL A 116 -4.30 -10.06 -11.98
C VAL A 116 -3.79 -11.46 -12.34
N TYR A 117 -4.54 -12.48 -11.98
CA TYR A 117 -4.22 -13.88 -12.26
C TYR A 117 -4.76 -14.37 -13.60
N ALA A 118 -5.94 -13.87 -13.98
CA ALA A 118 -6.61 -14.28 -15.20
C ALA A 118 -7.59 -13.23 -15.71
N TYR A 119 -7.85 -13.24 -16.99
CA TYR A 119 -8.89 -12.45 -17.66
C TYR A 119 -9.91 -13.35 -18.37
N ASP A 120 -11.10 -12.84 -18.62
CA ASP A 120 -12.06 -13.44 -19.52
C ASP A 120 -11.44 -13.65 -20.92
N ASN A 121 -11.66 -14.82 -21.49
CA ASN A 121 -11.24 -15.16 -22.85
C ASN A 121 -12.27 -14.77 -23.93
N GLY A 122 -13.36 -14.09 -23.54
CA GLY A 122 -14.49 -13.72 -24.39
C GLY A 122 -15.46 -14.88 -24.70
N ARG A 123 -15.30 -16.03 -24.02
CA ARG A 123 -16.18 -17.21 -24.14
C ARG A 123 -16.77 -17.65 -22.80
N GLY A 124 -16.66 -16.80 -21.77
CA GLY A 124 -17.13 -17.12 -20.45
C GLY A 124 -16.21 -18.05 -19.66
N GLU A 125 -14.90 -18.01 -19.93
CA GLU A 125 -13.87 -18.77 -19.22
C GLU A 125 -12.67 -17.90 -18.90
N PHE A 126 -11.98 -18.21 -17.81
CA PHE A 126 -10.76 -17.54 -17.45
C PHE A 126 -9.54 -18.06 -18.22
N ARG A 127 -8.75 -17.12 -18.76
CA ARG A 127 -7.42 -17.37 -19.32
C ARG A 127 -6.38 -16.79 -18.37
N ARG A 128 -5.48 -17.65 -17.89
CA ARG A 128 -4.39 -17.23 -16.99
C ARG A 128 -3.44 -16.24 -17.64
N VAL A 129 -2.98 -15.27 -16.86
CA VAL A 129 -1.85 -14.42 -17.22
C VAL A 129 -0.57 -15.24 -17.12
N ALA A 130 0.31 -15.13 -18.13
CA ALA A 130 1.52 -15.96 -18.22
C ALA A 130 2.53 -15.65 -17.09
N SER A 131 2.68 -14.38 -16.74
CA SER A 131 3.59 -13.92 -15.69
C SER A 131 2.89 -12.84 -14.87
N PRO A 132 2.00 -13.21 -13.94
CA PRO A 132 1.29 -12.25 -13.13
C PRO A 132 2.23 -11.63 -12.09
N GLU A 133 2.26 -10.32 -12.00
CA GLU A 133 3.09 -9.57 -11.05
C GLU A 133 2.23 -8.79 -10.07
N TRP A 134 2.76 -8.53 -8.87
CA TRP A 134 2.14 -7.66 -7.90
C TRP A 134 2.40 -6.21 -8.29
N GLU A 135 1.34 -5.45 -8.44
CA GLU A 135 1.36 -4.03 -8.78
C GLU A 135 0.85 -3.21 -7.62
N ARG A 136 1.54 -2.10 -7.32
CA ARG A 136 1.11 -1.21 -6.25
C ARG A 136 -0.14 -0.45 -6.65
N THR A 137 -1.17 -0.50 -5.82
CA THR A 137 -2.37 0.33 -5.96
C THR A 137 -2.03 1.77 -5.53
N PRO A 138 -2.15 2.76 -6.42
CA PRO A 138 -1.85 4.14 -6.06
C PRO A 138 -2.82 4.67 -5.01
N LYS A 139 -2.30 5.19 -3.90
CA LYS A 139 -3.11 5.71 -2.77
C LYS A 139 -3.83 7.04 -3.04
N HIS A 140 -3.55 7.66 -4.17
CA HIS A 140 -4.08 8.99 -4.53
C HIS A 140 -4.80 9.01 -5.89
N VAL A 141 -4.96 7.86 -6.50
CA VAL A 141 -5.65 7.72 -7.78
C VAL A 141 -6.90 6.91 -7.53
N GLN A 142 -8.05 7.57 -7.65
CA GLN A 142 -9.35 6.92 -7.56
C GLN A 142 -9.50 5.89 -8.69
N GLY A 143 -10.05 4.74 -8.35
CA GLY A 143 -10.24 3.64 -9.26
C GLY A 143 -10.71 2.39 -8.54
N PRO A 144 -11.12 1.33 -9.23
CA PRO A 144 -11.73 0.17 -8.60
C PRO A 144 -10.85 -0.50 -7.54
N HIS A 145 -9.54 -0.61 -7.76
CA HIS A 145 -8.63 -1.20 -6.78
C HIS A 145 -8.46 -0.33 -5.52
N TYR A 146 -8.44 1.00 -5.67
CA TYR A 146 -8.41 1.93 -4.55
C TYR A 146 -9.67 1.81 -3.69
N GLU A 147 -10.84 1.82 -4.33
CA GLU A 147 -12.13 1.70 -3.64
C GLU A 147 -12.26 0.35 -2.93
N LEU A 148 -11.95 -0.74 -3.64
CA LEU A 148 -11.97 -2.08 -3.06
C LEU A 148 -11.05 -2.19 -1.85
N HIS A 149 -9.84 -1.65 -1.92
CA HIS A 149 -8.91 -1.67 -0.80
C HIS A 149 -9.41 -0.83 0.37
N THR A 150 -9.88 0.40 0.11
CA THR A 150 -10.17 1.39 1.15
C THR A 150 -11.49 1.13 1.86
N PHE A 151 -12.52 0.68 1.13
CA PHE A 151 -13.88 0.68 1.64
C PHE A 151 -14.57 -0.69 1.66
N TYR A 152 -14.01 -1.71 1.00
CA TYR A 152 -14.72 -2.98 0.85
C TYR A 152 -13.95 -4.21 1.31
N LEU A 153 -12.69 -4.39 0.89
CA LEU A 153 -11.98 -5.65 1.08
C LEU A 153 -10.94 -5.62 2.21
N CYS A 154 -10.35 -4.47 2.51
CA CYS A 154 -9.26 -4.33 3.49
C CYS A 154 -9.69 -3.55 4.73
N ILE A 155 -10.94 -3.62 5.09
CA ILE A 155 -11.49 -3.01 6.31
C ILE A 155 -11.11 -3.90 7.50
N PRO A 156 -10.59 -3.32 8.62
CA PRO A 156 -10.25 -4.07 9.83
C PRO A 156 -11.47 -4.64 10.53
#